data_51ec3af923aa0a327bcc483cd406b66f
#
_entry.id   51ec3af923aa0a327bcc483cd406b66f
#
_cell.length_a   1.000
_cell.length_b   1.000
_cell.length_c   1.000
_cell.angle_alpha   90.00
_cell.angle_beta   90.00
_cell.angle_gamma   90.00
#
_symmetry.space_group_name_H-M   'P 1'
#
loop_
_entity.id
_entity.type
_entity.pdbx_description
1 polymer ?
#
loop_
_entity_poly.entity_id
_entity_poly.type
_entity_poly.pdbx_seq_one_letter_code
_entity_poly.pdbx_strand_id
1 'polypeptide(L)'
;MATGFPFSTGDVLSASAANGFTAFTCNTAATTDYTAVLNDQYQVIQQMNKATAIAFKIPTNASVAFAVGTVITVLNIGAGTCTISAVTSGTTTVLSAGATAAAPTLAQYKSAACIKVATDTWYVVGAIA
;
A
#
# COMPACT_ATOMS: atom_id res chain seq x y z
N MET A 1 12.63 -27.17 -11.09
CA MET A 1 11.83 -26.14 -11.76
C MET A 1 10.63 -25.77 -10.89
N ALA A 2 10.31 -24.53 -10.80
CA ALA A 2 9.16 -24.10 -9.99
C ALA A 2 7.84 -24.56 -10.64
N THR A 3 6.90 -24.97 -9.84
CA THR A 3 5.59 -25.46 -10.26
C THR A 3 4.50 -24.61 -9.61
N GLY A 4 4.19 -23.46 -10.19
CA GLY A 4 3.21 -22.52 -9.69
C GLY A 4 3.66 -21.69 -8.48
N PHE A 5 4.65 -22.16 -7.75
CA PHE A 5 5.33 -21.45 -6.67
C PHE A 5 6.81 -21.39 -6.98
N PRO A 6 7.59 -20.54 -6.25
CA PRO A 6 9.03 -20.51 -6.41
C PRO A 6 9.73 -21.74 -5.84
N PHE A 7 9.05 -22.88 -5.78
CA PHE A 7 9.61 -24.14 -5.28
C PHE A 7 9.96 -25.05 -6.43
N SER A 8 11.10 -25.71 -6.31
CA SER A 8 11.54 -26.75 -7.24
C SER A 8 11.16 -28.12 -6.70
N THR A 9 11.20 -29.12 -7.57
CA THR A 9 11.04 -30.51 -7.14
C THR A 9 12.05 -30.86 -6.03
N GLY A 10 11.57 -31.38 -4.92
CA GLY A 10 12.40 -31.71 -3.77
C GLY A 10 12.55 -30.60 -2.74
N ASP A 11 12.04 -29.39 -3.02
CA ASP A 11 12.04 -28.33 -2.03
C ASP A 11 11.11 -28.66 -0.87
N VAL A 12 11.48 -28.20 0.31
CA VAL A 12 10.68 -28.37 1.52
C VAL A 12 10.20 -26.99 2.00
N LEU A 13 8.90 -26.85 2.16
CA LEU A 13 8.32 -25.63 2.73
C LEU A 13 8.52 -25.66 4.24
N SER A 14 9.32 -24.74 4.77
CA SER A 14 9.52 -24.61 6.22
C SER A 14 8.30 -24.01 6.91
N ALA A 15 8.17 -24.23 8.21
CA ALA A 15 7.09 -23.64 9.00
C ALA A 15 7.15 -22.09 8.96
N SER A 16 8.34 -21.50 8.99
CA SER A 16 8.48 -20.05 8.92
C SER A 16 8.09 -19.49 7.55
N ALA A 17 8.37 -20.20 6.46
CA ALA A 17 7.92 -19.81 5.14
C ALA A 17 6.40 -19.91 5.01
N ALA A 18 5.78 -20.96 5.55
CA ALA A 18 4.34 -21.12 5.55
C ALA A 18 3.65 -20.03 6.38
N ASN A 19 4.20 -19.68 7.53
CA ASN A 19 3.66 -18.61 8.37
C ASN A 19 3.68 -17.25 7.68
N GLY A 20 4.65 -16.98 6.82
CA GLY A 20 4.72 -15.76 6.01
C GLY A 20 3.54 -15.61 5.04
N PHE A 21 2.81 -16.68 4.74
CA PHE A 21 1.64 -16.62 3.85
C PHE A 21 0.35 -16.28 4.59
N THR A 22 0.32 -16.32 5.91
CA THR A 22 -0.90 -16.17 6.70
C THR A 22 -0.94 -14.88 7.53
N ALA A 23 0.18 -14.21 7.70
CA ALA A 23 0.27 -13.02 8.53
C ALA A 23 0.73 -11.81 7.70
N PHE A 24 0.10 -10.68 7.95
CA PHE A 24 0.59 -9.39 7.48
C PHE A 24 1.66 -8.88 8.43
N THR A 25 2.61 -8.13 7.90
CA THR A 25 3.57 -7.39 8.71
C THR A 25 3.15 -5.93 8.78
N CYS A 26 3.64 -5.23 9.81
CA CYS A 26 3.47 -3.79 9.91
C CYS A 26 4.82 -3.11 9.75
N ASN A 27 4.84 -1.96 9.10
CA ASN A 27 6.03 -1.13 9.07
C ASN A 27 6.30 -0.52 10.47
N THR A 28 7.48 0.05 10.66
CA THR A 28 7.65 1.04 11.72
C THR A 28 6.85 2.28 11.30
N ALA A 29 5.90 2.70 12.15
CA ALA A 29 4.95 3.76 11.79
C ALA A 29 5.68 5.00 11.25
N ALA A 30 5.29 5.44 10.06
CA ALA A 30 5.92 6.57 9.39
C ALA A 30 5.53 7.89 10.09
N THR A 31 6.51 8.71 10.41
CA THR A 31 6.32 10.03 11.04
C THR A 31 6.53 11.17 10.06
N THR A 32 6.89 10.86 8.83
CA THR A 32 7.04 11.79 7.71
C THR A 32 6.30 11.22 6.50
N ASP A 33 6.12 12.02 5.46
CA ASP A 33 5.54 11.55 4.21
C ASP A 33 6.26 10.30 3.73
N TYR A 34 5.49 9.33 3.28
CA TYR A 34 6.01 8.03 2.87
C TYR A 34 5.62 7.74 1.43
N THR A 35 6.60 7.37 0.63
CA THR A 35 6.37 6.88 -0.73
C THR A 35 6.53 5.37 -0.75
N ALA A 36 5.54 4.67 -1.26
CA ALA A 36 5.56 3.21 -1.32
C ALA A 36 6.79 2.69 -2.08
N VAL A 37 7.36 1.62 -1.57
CA VAL A 37 8.49 0.90 -2.18
C VAL A 37 8.04 -0.49 -2.60
N LEU A 38 8.79 -1.14 -3.50
CA LEU A 38 8.37 -2.41 -4.08
C LEU A 38 8.07 -3.48 -3.03
N ASN A 39 8.81 -3.49 -1.94
CA ASN A 39 8.62 -4.48 -0.88
C ASN A 39 7.24 -4.37 -0.18
N ASP A 40 6.57 -3.23 -0.32
CA ASP A 40 5.26 -3.01 0.29
C ASP A 40 4.15 -3.86 -0.37
N GLN A 41 4.41 -4.46 -1.52
CA GLN A 41 3.50 -5.41 -2.15
C GLN A 41 3.33 -6.71 -1.36
N TYR A 42 4.21 -7.00 -0.42
CA TYR A 42 4.25 -8.27 0.31
C TYR A 42 3.49 -8.21 1.64
N GLN A 43 2.22 -7.84 1.59
CA GLN A 43 1.35 -7.86 2.77
C GLN A 43 1.87 -7.00 3.92
N VAL A 44 2.35 -5.81 3.62
CA VAL A 44 2.78 -4.86 4.63
C VAL A 44 1.66 -3.85 4.89
N ILE A 45 1.25 -3.73 6.15
CA ILE A 45 0.34 -2.67 6.58
C ILE A 45 1.16 -1.42 6.84
N GLN A 46 0.87 -0.36 6.10
CA GLN A 46 1.57 0.91 6.21
C GLN A 46 0.92 1.80 7.25
N GLN A 47 1.52 1.86 8.41
CA GLN A 47 1.06 2.73 9.50
C GLN A 47 1.63 4.14 9.31
N MET A 48 0.77 5.14 9.42
CA MET A 48 1.13 6.57 9.35
C MET A 48 0.84 7.19 10.71
N ASN A 49 1.82 7.84 11.32
CA ASN A 49 1.69 8.37 12.67
C ASN A 49 2.33 9.75 12.80
N LYS A 50 1.54 10.76 12.62
CA LYS A 50 1.97 12.15 12.80
C LYS A 50 0.83 12.96 13.42
N ALA A 51 1.16 13.89 14.29
CA ALA A 51 0.16 14.75 14.92
C ALA A 51 -0.42 15.82 13.95
N THR A 52 0.30 16.12 12.88
CA THR A 52 -0.10 17.04 11.82
C THR A 52 -0.30 16.27 10.51
N ALA A 53 -0.67 16.95 9.44
CA ALA A 53 -0.90 16.34 8.15
C ALA A 53 0.30 15.51 7.69
N ILE A 54 0.01 14.34 7.10
CA ILE A 54 1.00 13.42 6.55
C ILE A 54 0.46 12.88 5.22
N ALA A 55 1.34 12.45 4.33
CA ALA A 55 0.93 11.88 3.05
C ALA A 55 1.51 10.48 2.84
N PHE A 56 0.68 9.57 2.36
CA PHE A 56 1.09 8.32 1.76
C PHE A 56 1.07 8.51 0.24
N LYS A 57 2.20 8.29 -0.41
CA LYS A 57 2.36 8.59 -1.83
C LYS A 57 2.56 7.33 -2.66
N ILE A 58 1.85 7.26 -3.77
CA ILE A 58 1.92 6.16 -4.72
C ILE A 58 2.88 6.56 -5.84
N PRO A 59 4.01 5.84 -6.03
CA PRO A 59 4.98 6.16 -7.07
C PRO A 59 4.46 5.78 -8.45
N THR A 60 5.11 6.34 -9.49
CA THR A 60 4.82 5.94 -10.87
C THR A 60 5.26 4.49 -11.12
N ASN A 61 4.65 3.84 -12.08
CA ASN A 61 5.06 2.49 -12.47
C ASN A 61 6.50 2.46 -12.99
N ALA A 62 6.98 3.54 -13.58
CA ALA A 62 8.37 3.64 -14.03
C ALA A 62 9.35 3.65 -12.85
N SER A 63 8.97 4.23 -11.72
CA SER A 63 9.81 4.26 -10.51
C SER A 63 9.71 2.97 -9.71
N VAL A 64 8.51 2.44 -9.54
CA VAL A 64 8.25 1.19 -8.80
C VAL A 64 7.18 0.40 -9.53
N ALA A 65 7.59 -0.68 -10.19
CA ALA A 65 6.71 -1.50 -11.03
C ALA A 65 5.96 -2.54 -10.18
N PHE A 66 5.00 -2.10 -9.40
CA PHE A 66 4.11 -3.04 -8.70
C PHE A 66 3.33 -3.88 -9.71
N ALA A 67 3.09 -5.14 -9.39
CA ALA A 67 2.21 -5.97 -10.20
C ALA A 67 0.76 -5.46 -10.14
N VAL A 68 0.03 -5.59 -11.24
CA VAL A 68 -1.43 -5.37 -11.23
C VAL A 68 -2.06 -6.36 -10.26
N GLY A 69 -2.96 -5.89 -9.42
CA GLY A 69 -3.54 -6.67 -8.32
C GLY A 69 -2.85 -6.44 -6.98
N THR A 70 -1.78 -5.66 -6.92
CA THR A 70 -1.15 -5.27 -5.66
C THR A 70 -2.13 -4.50 -4.78
N VAL A 71 -2.20 -4.88 -3.52
CA VAL A 71 -3.01 -4.20 -2.50
C VAL A 71 -2.10 -3.74 -1.38
N ILE A 72 -2.10 -2.44 -1.11
CA ILE A 72 -1.36 -1.85 0.01
C ILE A 72 -2.37 -1.25 0.98
N THR A 73 -2.38 -1.74 2.21
CA THR A 73 -3.25 -1.21 3.26
C THR A 73 -2.55 -0.08 3.99
N VAL A 74 -3.21 1.06 4.08
CA VAL A 74 -2.73 2.25 4.81
C VAL A 74 -3.59 2.43 6.04
N LEU A 75 -2.97 2.57 7.20
CA LEU A 75 -3.62 2.79 8.48
C LEU A 75 -3.10 4.09 9.09
N ASN A 76 -3.98 5.04 9.33
CA ASN A 76 -3.60 6.28 10.00
C ASN A 76 -3.84 6.16 11.51
N ILE A 77 -2.77 6.09 12.27
CA ILE A 77 -2.82 6.05 13.74
C ILE A 77 -2.51 7.39 14.39
N GLY A 78 -2.02 8.35 13.60
CA GLY A 78 -1.71 9.70 14.07
C GLY A 78 -2.94 10.61 14.13
N ALA A 79 -2.86 11.66 14.93
CA ALA A 79 -3.94 12.63 15.07
C ALA A 79 -4.11 13.51 13.81
N GLY A 80 -3.06 13.67 13.01
CA GLY A 80 -3.12 14.41 11.76
C GLY A 80 -3.81 13.62 10.65
N THR A 81 -4.39 14.32 9.69
CA THR A 81 -5.01 13.70 8.53
C THR A 81 -3.95 13.11 7.60
N CYS A 82 -4.14 11.86 7.18
CA CYS A 82 -3.31 11.23 6.17
C CYS A 82 -3.97 11.37 4.80
N THR A 83 -3.24 11.91 3.83
CA THR A 83 -3.70 12.00 2.44
C THR A 83 -3.01 10.93 1.61
N ILE A 84 -3.79 10.18 0.84
CA ILE A 84 -3.26 9.19 -0.12
C ILE A 84 -3.29 9.83 -1.50
N SER A 85 -2.13 9.99 -2.12
CA SER A 85 -2.04 10.66 -3.42
C SER A 85 -0.91 10.09 -4.28
N ALA A 86 -0.92 10.42 -5.56
CA ALA A 86 0.16 10.08 -6.48
C ALA A 86 1.37 10.98 -6.25
N VAL A 87 2.57 10.42 -6.40
CA VAL A 87 3.81 11.22 -6.44
C VAL A 87 3.77 12.15 -7.67
N THR A 88 3.36 11.61 -8.82
CA THR A 88 3.24 12.38 -10.07
C THR A 88 1.81 12.30 -10.56
N SER A 89 1.04 13.32 -10.23
CA SER A 89 -0.36 13.43 -10.63
C SER A 89 -0.51 13.47 -12.13
N GLY A 90 -0.68 13.40 -13.02
CA GLY A 90 -0.68 13.38 -14.48
C GLY A 90 -0.17 12.08 -15.08
N THR A 91 0.61 11.32 -14.34
CA THR A 91 1.12 10.01 -14.77
C THR A 91 0.40 8.88 -14.03
N THR A 92 0.35 8.95 -12.71
CA THR A 92 -0.35 7.96 -11.88
C THR A 92 -1.76 8.47 -11.58
N THR A 93 -2.75 7.67 -11.91
CA THR A 93 -4.16 7.96 -11.64
C THR A 93 -4.58 7.30 -10.33
N VAL A 94 -5.08 8.10 -9.40
CA VAL A 94 -5.69 7.62 -8.16
C VAL A 94 -7.18 7.94 -8.22
N LEU A 95 -8.01 6.95 -7.95
CA LEU A 95 -9.46 7.06 -7.97
C LEU A 95 -10.04 6.61 -6.64
N SER A 96 -10.97 7.35 -6.12
CA SER A 96 -11.66 7.02 -4.87
C SER A 96 -13.06 7.62 -4.84
N ALA A 97 -13.86 7.20 -3.88
CA ALA A 97 -15.15 7.81 -3.58
C ALA A 97 -15.06 8.95 -2.55
N GLY A 98 -13.85 9.39 -2.22
CA GLY A 98 -13.65 10.53 -1.31
C GLY A 98 -14.04 11.86 -1.93
N ALA A 99 -14.10 12.89 -1.11
CA ALA A 99 -14.43 14.24 -1.55
C ALA A 99 -13.46 14.77 -2.61
N THR A 100 -12.20 14.35 -2.52
CA THR A 100 -11.19 14.57 -3.55
C THR A 100 -10.74 13.20 -4.07
N ALA A 101 -11.26 12.79 -5.20
CA ALA A 101 -11.07 11.43 -5.72
C ALA A 101 -9.59 11.04 -5.89
N ALA A 102 -8.76 11.98 -6.35
CA ALA A 102 -7.34 11.75 -6.59
C ALA A 102 -6.45 11.87 -5.34
N ALA A 103 -7.02 12.31 -4.23
CA ALA A 103 -6.30 12.51 -2.97
C ALA A 103 -7.23 12.30 -1.77
N PRO A 104 -7.74 11.07 -1.59
CA PRO A 104 -8.60 10.76 -0.45
C PRO A 104 -7.85 10.90 0.86
N THR A 105 -8.58 11.19 1.93
CA THR A 105 -8.01 11.41 3.24
C THR A 105 -8.47 10.38 4.26
N LEU A 106 -7.60 10.09 5.23
CA LEU A 106 -7.88 9.22 6.36
C LEU A 106 -7.76 10.02 7.66
N ALA A 107 -8.83 10.06 8.43
CA ALA A 107 -8.78 10.55 9.80
C ALA A 107 -8.08 9.53 10.70
N GLN A 108 -7.80 9.92 11.93
CA GLN A 108 -7.17 9.03 12.90
C GLN A 108 -7.97 7.73 13.07
N TYR A 109 -7.25 6.61 13.16
CA TYR A 109 -7.76 5.24 13.34
C TYR A 109 -8.60 4.72 12.17
N LYS A 110 -8.51 5.36 11.02
CA LYS A 110 -9.13 4.86 9.80
C LYS A 110 -8.11 4.24 8.87
N SER A 111 -8.57 3.34 8.03
CA SER A 111 -7.73 2.63 7.06
C SER A 111 -8.36 2.60 5.68
N ALA A 112 -7.52 2.39 4.68
CA ALA A 112 -7.94 2.21 3.30
C ALA A 112 -7.00 1.22 2.60
N ALA A 113 -7.50 0.59 1.55
CA ALA A 113 -6.71 -0.27 0.67
C ALA A 113 -6.46 0.46 -0.65
N CYS A 114 -5.20 0.49 -1.07
CA CYS A 114 -4.80 1.00 -2.37
C CYS A 114 -4.61 -0.21 -3.30
N ILE A 115 -5.43 -0.30 -4.35
CA ILE A 115 -5.48 -1.45 -5.24
C ILE A 115 -5.01 -1.04 -6.63
N LYS A 116 -3.94 -1.65 -7.11
CA LYS A 116 -3.47 -1.42 -8.48
C LYS A 116 -4.29 -2.25 -9.46
N VAL A 117 -5.03 -1.59 -10.33
CA VAL A 117 -5.93 -2.25 -11.28
C VAL A 117 -5.39 -2.23 -12.71
N ALA A 118 -4.47 -1.34 -13.02
CA ALA A 118 -3.80 -1.24 -14.32
C ALA A 118 -2.47 -0.52 -14.14
N THR A 119 -1.65 -0.47 -15.20
CA THR A 119 -0.42 0.33 -15.19
C THR A 119 -0.74 1.78 -14.81
N ASP A 120 -0.10 2.28 -13.77
CA ASP A 120 -0.30 3.63 -13.24
C ASP A 120 -1.76 3.99 -12.88
N THR A 121 -2.61 3.01 -12.58
CA THR A 121 -3.98 3.26 -12.13
C THR A 121 -4.25 2.51 -10.82
N TRP A 122 -4.68 3.25 -9.82
CA TRP A 122 -4.94 2.75 -8.48
C TRP A 122 -6.31 3.20 -7.99
N TYR A 123 -7.02 2.31 -7.33
CA TYR A 123 -8.24 2.63 -6.59
C TYR A 123 -7.95 2.62 -5.11
N VAL A 124 -8.51 3.58 -4.39
CA VAL A 124 -8.41 3.65 -2.93
C VAL A 124 -9.81 3.47 -2.37
N VAL A 125 -9.99 2.42 -1.58
CA VAL A 125 -11.26 2.04 -0.98
C VAL A 125 -11.10 1.87 0.52
N GLY A 126 -12.11 2.26 1.29
CA GLY A 126 -12.09 2.14 2.75
C GLY A 126 -12.77 3.31 3.44
N ALA A 127 -12.31 3.61 4.65
CA ALA A 127 -12.90 4.67 5.49
C ALA A 127 -12.36 6.06 5.14
N ILE A 128 -12.38 6.41 3.88
CA ILE A 128 -11.87 7.67 3.35
C ILE A 128 -12.95 8.77 3.38
N ALA A 129 -12.46 10.01 3.38
CA ALA A 129 -13.32 11.17 3.25
C ALA A 129 -13.08 11.90 1.93
#